data_3912057e841c77ff38e142c06cbc44a8
#
_entry.id   3912057e841c77ff38e142c06cbc44a8
#
_cell.length_a   1.000
_cell.length_b   1.000
_cell.length_c   1.000
_cell.angle_alpha   90.00
_cell.angle_beta   90.00
_cell.angle_gamma   90.00
#
_symmetry.space_group_name_H-M   'P 1'
#
loop_
_entity.id
_entity.type
_entity.pdbx_description
1 polymer ?
#
loop_
_entity_poly.entity_id
_entity_poly.type
_entity_poly.pdbx_seq_one_letter_code
_entity_poly.pdbx_strand_id
1 'polypeptide(L)'
;IAPKVWASREGRIKKLRKYVDKLFIVFPFEKEYFDSKGIEYIYKGNPLIDAVDNSKAMSQSKEEFFAETGLDNKPLIAMLAGSRKGEISTMMPVLTEFAAKMHKLPQYDDYQFIIAGAPARSINDYSPWLDEENSKYIKVLFGQTQSIIRHAEAGVINSGTASLETALFNTPQVVGYITNPVTYWIARKIVKIKYISLGNLIIDRLGFKEFIQDECNSEALVKEIRELIENETRRSQMLADYADIRNALGGSGASSAVAKAMIEELK
;
A
#
# COMPACT_ATOMS: atom_id res chain seq x y z
N ILE A 1 5.84 5.99 19.30
CA ILE A 1 5.11 6.39 18.10
C ILE A 1 3.63 6.20 18.32
N ALA A 2 2.80 7.16 17.85
CA ALA A 2 1.37 7.17 18.06
C ALA A 2 0.68 5.92 17.51
N PRO A 3 -0.20 5.28 18.29
CA PRO A 3 -1.09 4.25 17.76
C PRO A 3 -2.18 4.91 16.91
N LYS A 4 -2.68 4.20 15.89
CA LYS A 4 -3.73 4.69 14.97
C LYS A 4 -5.11 4.82 15.67
N VAL A 5 -5.18 5.63 16.73
CA VAL A 5 -6.42 5.82 17.53
C VAL A 5 -7.49 6.61 16.79
N TRP A 6 -7.09 7.43 15.85
CA TRP A 6 -7.96 8.19 14.96
C TRP A 6 -8.83 7.29 14.05
N ALA A 7 -8.35 6.09 13.72
CA ALA A 7 -9.08 5.19 12.83
C ALA A 7 -10.24 4.45 13.52
N SER A 8 -10.10 4.00 14.78
CA SER A 8 -11.11 3.09 15.35
C SER A 8 -11.16 2.95 16.87
N ARG A 9 -10.28 3.57 17.63
CA ARG A 9 -10.20 3.32 19.08
C ARG A 9 -9.99 4.59 19.90
N GLU A 10 -10.83 5.58 19.64
CA GLU A 10 -10.75 6.91 20.27
C GLU A 10 -10.73 6.86 21.80
N GLY A 11 -11.40 5.90 22.42
CA GLY A 11 -11.36 5.72 23.88
C GLY A 11 -9.96 5.49 24.47
N ARG A 12 -8.97 5.12 23.64
CA ARG A 12 -7.56 5.00 24.06
C ARG A 12 -6.88 6.35 24.32
N ILE A 13 -7.45 7.47 23.90
CA ILE A 13 -6.96 8.82 24.18
C ILE A 13 -6.75 9.03 25.69
N LYS A 14 -7.69 8.56 26.53
CA LYS A 14 -7.55 8.62 27.99
C LYS A 14 -6.30 7.91 28.50
N LYS A 15 -5.94 6.78 27.87
CA LYS A 15 -4.73 6.05 28.23
C LYS A 15 -3.47 6.76 27.74
N LEU A 16 -3.49 7.37 26.56
CA LEU A 16 -2.37 8.19 26.07
C LEU A 16 -2.08 9.32 27.05
N ARG A 17 -3.09 10.09 27.47
CA ARG A 17 -2.92 11.15 28.46
C ARG A 17 -2.34 10.68 29.81
N LYS A 18 -2.69 9.46 30.22
CA LYS A 18 -2.30 8.96 31.54
C LYS A 18 -0.92 8.31 31.58
N TYR A 19 -0.49 7.70 30.46
CA TYR A 19 0.65 6.78 30.47
C TYR A 19 1.73 7.10 29.43
N VAL A 20 1.56 8.18 28.64
CA VAL A 20 2.53 8.55 27.59
C VAL A 20 3.04 9.95 27.87
N ASP A 21 4.32 10.05 28.20
CA ASP A 21 4.97 11.34 28.47
C ASP A 21 5.22 12.12 27.18
N LYS A 22 5.68 11.45 26.11
CA LYS A 22 5.98 12.05 24.81
C LYS A 22 5.38 11.22 23.68
N LEU A 23 4.59 11.86 22.82
CA LEU A 23 3.93 11.22 21.70
C LEU A 23 4.56 11.66 20.38
N PHE A 24 5.14 10.72 19.64
CA PHE A 24 5.62 10.95 18.28
C PHE A 24 4.56 10.55 17.28
N ILE A 25 4.17 11.47 16.40
CA ILE A 25 3.25 11.21 15.28
C ILE A 25 4.02 11.13 13.97
N VAL A 26 3.48 10.41 12.98
CA VAL A 26 4.16 10.17 11.71
C VAL A 26 3.34 10.61 10.49
N PHE A 27 2.07 10.95 10.66
CA PHE A 27 1.23 11.43 9.57
C PHE A 27 0.80 12.89 9.81
N PRO A 28 0.80 13.74 8.77
CA PRO A 28 0.45 15.16 8.91
C PRO A 28 -0.98 15.38 9.40
N PHE A 29 -1.95 14.55 9.00
CA PHE A 29 -3.35 14.65 9.46
C PHE A 29 -3.54 14.30 10.94
N GLU A 30 -2.58 13.61 11.55
CA GLU A 30 -2.61 13.32 13.00
C GLU A 30 -2.45 14.59 13.84
N LYS A 31 -1.85 15.66 13.30
CA LYS A 31 -1.69 16.95 13.99
C LYS A 31 -3.05 17.50 14.42
N GLU A 32 -3.93 17.76 13.46
CA GLU A 32 -5.27 18.27 13.71
C GLU A 32 -6.06 17.37 14.67
N TYR A 33 -5.93 16.06 14.50
CA TYR A 33 -6.59 15.08 15.37
C TYR A 33 -6.12 15.22 16.81
N PHE A 34 -4.81 15.23 17.11
CA PHE A 34 -4.29 15.34 18.47
C PHE A 34 -4.48 16.73 19.06
N ASP A 35 -4.40 17.79 18.25
CA ASP A 35 -4.75 19.16 18.65
C ASP A 35 -6.18 19.23 19.15
N SER A 36 -7.15 18.65 18.43
CA SER A 36 -8.57 18.61 18.82
C SER A 36 -8.81 17.82 20.13
N LYS A 37 -7.86 16.99 20.54
CA LYS A 37 -7.91 16.20 21.79
C LYS A 37 -7.08 16.84 22.91
N GLY A 38 -6.38 17.94 22.65
CA GLY A 38 -5.49 18.58 23.63
C GLY A 38 -4.37 17.64 24.07
N ILE A 39 -3.76 16.90 23.14
CA ILE A 39 -2.61 16.02 23.39
C ILE A 39 -1.40 16.61 22.69
N GLU A 40 -0.35 16.88 23.46
CA GLU A 40 0.94 17.30 22.91
C GLU A 40 1.59 16.17 22.13
N TYR A 41 2.23 16.52 21.02
CA TYR A 41 2.93 15.58 20.16
C TYR A 41 4.20 16.19 19.56
N ILE A 42 5.06 15.33 19.06
CA ILE A 42 6.26 15.68 18.31
C ILE A 42 6.10 15.11 16.89
N TYR A 43 6.22 15.97 15.88
CA TYR A 43 6.23 15.58 14.46
C TYR A 43 7.58 15.94 13.83
N LYS A 44 8.27 14.95 13.27
CA LYS A 44 9.58 15.10 12.63
C LYS A 44 9.59 14.51 11.21
N GLY A 45 8.42 14.38 10.58
CA GLY A 45 8.26 13.74 9.26
C GLY A 45 7.91 12.26 9.34
N ASN A 46 7.87 11.60 8.19
CA ASN A 46 7.49 10.18 8.11
C ASN A 46 8.70 9.31 7.73
N PRO A 47 9.11 8.35 8.60
CA PRO A 47 10.25 7.45 8.33
C PRO A 47 10.11 6.58 7.08
N LEU A 48 8.91 6.42 6.52
CA LEU A 48 8.71 5.63 5.30
C LEU A 48 9.41 6.26 4.09
N ILE A 49 9.55 7.60 4.06
CA ILE A 49 10.32 8.28 3.01
C ILE A 49 11.77 7.80 3.01
N ASP A 50 12.41 7.78 4.19
CA ASP A 50 13.77 7.28 4.31
C ASP A 50 13.89 5.81 3.91
N ALA A 51 12.90 4.99 4.28
CA ALA A 51 12.87 3.57 3.94
C ALA A 51 12.74 3.34 2.43
N VAL A 52 11.97 4.17 1.73
CA VAL A 52 11.83 4.11 0.27
C VAL A 52 13.08 4.65 -0.41
N ASP A 53 13.53 5.86 -0.05
CA ASP A 53 14.64 6.55 -0.71
C ASP A 53 15.97 5.79 -0.58
N ASN A 54 16.19 5.09 0.55
CA ASN A 54 17.38 4.27 0.80
C ASN A 54 17.18 2.80 0.43
N SER A 55 16.08 2.43 -0.19
CA SER A 55 15.82 1.04 -0.56
C SER A 55 16.68 0.60 -1.75
N LYS A 56 17.00 -0.70 -1.80
CA LYS A 56 17.65 -1.31 -2.95
C LYS A 56 16.85 -1.05 -4.25
N ALA A 57 15.52 -1.07 -4.16
CA ALA A 57 14.63 -0.87 -5.30
C ALA A 57 14.83 0.49 -6.00
N MET A 58 15.24 1.53 -5.27
CA MET A 58 15.49 2.85 -5.85
C MET A 58 16.77 2.92 -6.71
N SER A 59 17.78 2.11 -6.39
CA SER A 59 19.06 2.05 -7.14
C SER A 59 19.12 0.88 -8.13
N GLN A 60 18.23 -0.10 -8.02
CA GLN A 60 18.19 -1.29 -8.88
C GLN A 60 17.57 -0.95 -10.23
N SER A 61 18.22 -1.34 -11.32
CA SER A 61 17.63 -1.24 -12.67
C SER A 61 16.57 -2.35 -12.88
N LYS A 62 15.74 -2.18 -13.91
CA LYS A 62 14.72 -3.18 -14.28
C LYS A 62 15.38 -4.49 -14.75
N GLU A 63 16.49 -4.38 -15.47
CA GLU A 63 17.28 -5.51 -15.94
C GLU A 63 17.92 -6.30 -14.79
N GLU A 64 18.48 -5.60 -13.80
CA GLU A 64 19.04 -6.22 -12.60
C GLU A 64 17.95 -6.94 -11.80
N PHE A 65 16.78 -6.33 -11.65
CA PHE A 65 15.63 -6.95 -10.97
C PHE A 65 15.19 -8.25 -11.69
N PHE A 66 15.05 -8.21 -13.01
CA PHE A 66 14.67 -9.40 -13.79
C PHE A 66 15.73 -10.51 -13.72
N ALA A 67 17.00 -10.14 -13.81
CA ALA A 67 18.11 -11.11 -13.69
C ALA A 67 18.15 -11.79 -12.32
N GLU A 68 17.94 -11.03 -11.23
CA GLU A 68 17.92 -11.57 -9.86
C GLU A 68 16.72 -12.48 -9.58
N THR A 69 15.58 -12.18 -10.19
CA THR A 69 14.33 -12.89 -9.90
C THR A 69 14.02 -14.00 -10.89
N GLY A 70 14.75 -14.08 -12.01
CA GLY A 70 14.46 -15.03 -13.09
C GLY A 70 13.16 -14.72 -13.84
N LEU A 71 12.67 -13.50 -13.72
CA LEU A 71 11.51 -13.04 -14.50
C LEU A 71 11.93 -12.72 -15.94
N ASP A 72 11.00 -12.87 -16.86
CA ASP A 72 11.19 -12.43 -18.23
C ASP A 72 11.26 -10.89 -18.30
N ASN A 73 11.98 -10.36 -19.31
CA ASN A 73 12.00 -8.91 -19.56
C ASN A 73 10.70 -8.44 -20.24
N LYS A 74 9.60 -8.53 -19.50
CA LYS A 74 8.25 -8.23 -19.93
C LYS A 74 7.61 -7.19 -19.00
N PRO A 75 6.59 -6.46 -19.44
CA PRO A 75 5.81 -5.59 -18.55
C PRO A 75 5.23 -6.41 -17.40
N LEU A 76 5.17 -5.83 -16.20
CA LEU A 76 4.60 -6.51 -15.05
C LEU A 76 3.54 -5.67 -14.33
N ILE A 77 2.56 -6.36 -13.77
CA ILE A 77 1.56 -5.79 -12.86
C ILE A 77 1.82 -6.35 -11.45
N ALA A 78 1.98 -5.44 -10.49
CA ALA A 78 2.17 -5.81 -9.09
C ALA A 78 0.83 -6.20 -8.45
N MET A 79 0.83 -7.30 -7.70
CA MET A 79 -0.33 -7.77 -6.93
C MET A 79 0.06 -7.98 -5.47
N LEU A 80 -0.51 -7.20 -4.56
CA LEU A 80 -0.28 -7.30 -3.13
C LEU A 80 -1.56 -7.77 -2.42
N ALA A 81 -1.62 -9.05 -2.08
CA ALA A 81 -2.80 -9.67 -1.47
C ALA A 81 -2.97 -9.35 0.03
N GLY A 82 -2.00 -8.65 0.64
CA GLY A 82 -1.97 -8.38 2.06
C GLY A 82 -0.91 -9.20 2.80
N SER A 83 -0.82 -9.00 4.12
CA SER A 83 0.22 -9.61 4.97
C SER A 83 -0.32 -10.70 5.91
N ARG A 84 -1.63 -10.74 6.14
CA ARG A 84 -2.28 -11.72 7.01
C ARG A 84 -2.92 -12.83 6.20
N LYS A 85 -2.93 -14.06 6.75
CA LYS A 85 -3.55 -15.21 6.10
C LYS A 85 -4.99 -14.94 5.65
N GLY A 86 -5.79 -14.27 6.49
CA GLY A 86 -7.17 -13.90 6.16
C GLY A 86 -7.27 -12.88 5.01
N GLU A 87 -6.36 -11.90 4.94
CA GLU A 87 -6.31 -10.95 3.82
C GLU A 87 -5.96 -11.67 2.52
N ILE A 88 -4.94 -12.52 2.54
CA ILE A 88 -4.51 -13.31 1.39
C ILE A 88 -5.65 -14.21 0.90
N SER A 89 -6.30 -14.96 1.81
CA SER A 89 -7.37 -15.89 1.43
C SER A 89 -8.60 -15.20 0.83
N THR A 90 -8.86 -13.95 1.16
CA THR A 90 -9.97 -13.18 0.57
C THR A 90 -9.60 -12.47 -0.72
N MET A 91 -8.34 -12.01 -0.86
CA MET A 91 -7.89 -11.27 -2.04
C MET A 91 -7.44 -12.17 -3.19
N MET A 92 -6.82 -13.32 -2.90
CA MET A 92 -6.25 -14.18 -3.94
C MET A 92 -7.26 -14.63 -5.00
N PRO A 93 -8.49 -15.06 -4.68
CA PRO A 93 -9.49 -15.40 -5.70
C PRO A 93 -9.75 -14.26 -6.70
N VAL A 94 -9.88 -13.04 -6.19
CA VAL A 94 -10.12 -11.84 -7.02
C VAL A 94 -8.90 -11.48 -7.86
N LEU A 95 -7.70 -11.59 -7.28
CA LEU A 95 -6.44 -11.29 -7.98
C LEU A 95 -6.13 -12.29 -9.09
N THR A 96 -6.36 -13.57 -8.87
CA THR A 96 -6.15 -14.59 -9.91
C THR A 96 -7.17 -14.47 -11.03
N GLU A 97 -8.43 -14.19 -10.71
CA GLU A 97 -9.46 -13.92 -11.72
C GLU A 97 -9.17 -12.63 -12.50
N PHE A 98 -8.72 -11.56 -11.83
CA PHE A 98 -8.26 -10.33 -12.45
C PHE A 98 -7.13 -10.60 -13.45
N ALA A 99 -6.07 -11.31 -13.01
CA ALA A 99 -4.94 -11.65 -13.86
C ALA A 99 -5.37 -12.48 -15.08
N ALA A 100 -6.27 -13.46 -14.89
CA ALA A 100 -6.79 -14.28 -15.98
C ALA A 100 -7.61 -13.46 -16.99
N LYS A 101 -8.41 -12.48 -16.54
CA LYS A 101 -9.17 -11.59 -17.42
C LYS A 101 -8.23 -10.64 -18.19
N MET A 102 -7.23 -10.08 -17.53
CA MET A 102 -6.22 -9.24 -18.19
C MET A 102 -5.44 -10.01 -19.24
N HIS A 103 -4.92 -11.18 -18.90
CA HIS A 103 -4.12 -12.03 -19.80
C HIS A 103 -4.87 -12.47 -21.05
N LYS A 104 -6.21 -12.57 -21.01
CA LYS A 104 -7.06 -12.87 -22.19
C LYS A 104 -7.20 -11.70 -23.15
N LEU A 105 -6.81 -10.49 -22.76
CA LEU A 105 -6.83 -9.33 -23.64
C LEU A 105 -5.54 -9.29 -24.47
N PRO A 106 -5.62 -9.20 -25.83
CA PRO A 106 -4.42 -9.29 -26.67
C PRO A 106 -3.31 -8.31 -26.35
N GLN A 107 -3.65 -7.10 -25.86
CA GLN A 107 -2.66 -6.08 -25.48
C GLN A 107 -1.97 -6.37 -24.15
N TYR A 108 -2.41 -7.38 -23.38
CA TYR A 108 -1.87 -7.76 -22.07
C TYR A 108 -1.47 -9.23 -21.98
N ASP A 109 -1.49 -9.98 -23.08
CA ASP A 109 -1.13 -11.40 -23.13
C ASP A 109 0.35 -11.65 -22.82
N ASP A 110 1.20 -10.64 -23.04
CA ASP A 110 2.64 -10.67 -22.74
C ASP A 110 2.99 -10.08 -21.34
N TYR A 111 1.99 -9.65 -20.55
CA TYR A 111 2.23 -9.14 -19.20
C TYR A 111 2.44 -10.26 -18.19
N GLN A 112 3.32 -10.00 -17.21
CA GLN A 112 3.51 -10.83 -16.03
C GLN A 112 2.75 -10.25 -14.85
N PHE A 113 2.11 -11.11 -14.06
CA PHE A 113 1.37 -10.73 -12.87
C PHE A 113 2.14 -11.22 -11.64
N ILE A 114 2.74 -10.29 -10.89
CA ILE A 114 3.68 -10.67 -9.84
C ILE A 114 3.07 -10.42 -8.46
N ILE A 115 2.82 -11.51 -7.74
CA ILE A 115 2.37 -11.46 -6.35
C ILE A 115 3.57 -11.22 -5.45
N ALA A 116 3.53 -10.11 -4.69
CA ALA A 116 4.50 -9.87 -3.64
C ALA A 116 4.15 -10.71 -2.40
N GLY A 117 4.88 -11.79 -2.20
CA GLY A 117 4.74 -12.68 -1.04
C GLY A 117 5.15 -11.96 0.25
N ALA A 118 4.26 -11.95 1.24
CA ALA A 118 4.51 -11.28 2.51
C ALA A 118 5.64 -11.98 3.31
N PRO A 119 6.53 -11.24 4.00
CA PRO A 119 7.72 -11.80 4.66
C PRO A 119 7.43 -12.91 5.70
N ALA A 120 6.27 -12.84 6.36
CA ALA A 120 5.87 -13.84 7.37
C ALA A 120 5.03 -14.99 6.77
N ARG A 121 5.01 -15.15 5.44
CA ARG A 121 4.22 -16.14 4.71
C ARG A 121 5.12 -17.06 3.88
N SER A 122 4.51 -18.12 3.36
CA SER A 122 5.17 -19.07 2.46
C SER A 122 4.33 -19.27 1.21
N ILE A 123 4.88 -19.98 0.24
CA ILE A 123 4.17 -20.32 -0.99
C ILE A 123 2.85 -21.08 -0.73
N ASN A 124 2.76 -21.84 0.36
CA ASN A 124 1.56 -22.56 0.74
C ASN A 124 0.35 -21.67 1.06
N ASP A 125 0.60 -20.40 1.38
CA ASP A 125 -0.47 -19.42 1.59
C ASP A 125 -1.04 -18.85 0.28
N TYR A 126 -0.39 -19.12 -0.87
CA TYR A 126 -0.77 -18.60 -2.20
C TYR A 126 -1.10 -19.73 -3.18
N SER A 127 -0.39 -20.86 -3.11
CA SER A 127 -0.53 -21.98 -4.04
C SER A 127 -1.96 -22.55 -4.19
N PRO A 128 -2.88 -22.49 -3.20
CA PRO A 128 -4.24 -22.99 -3.42
C PRO A 128 -5.03 -22.30 -4.55
N TRP A 129 -4.59 -21.13 -4.99
CA TRP A 129 -5.21 -20.37 -6.10
C TRP A 129 -4.36 -20.37 -7.39
N LEU A 130 -3.24 -21.07 -7.38
CA LEU A 130 -2.36 -21.20 -8.53
C LEU A 130 -2.46 -22.61 -9.10
N ASP A 131 -2.76 -22.70 -10.38
CA ASP A 131 -2.83 -23.92 -11.15
C ASP A 131 -1.75 -23.93 -12.26
N GLU A 132 -1.70 -25.00 -13.04
CA GLU A 132 -0.71 -25.17 -14.12
C GLU A 132 -0.87 -24.09 -15.22
N GLU A 133 -2.10 -23.64 -15.47
CA GLU A 133 -2.38 -22.66 -16.50
C GLU A 133 -2.01 -21.24 -16.06
N ASN A 134 -2.54 -20.80 -14.93
CA ASN A 134 -2.31 -19.42 -14.46
C ASN A 134 -0.88 -19.18 -13.95
N SER A 135 -0.17 -20.24 -13.54
CA SER A 135 1.25 -20.18 -13.15
C SER A 135 2.20 -19.85 -14.32
N LYS A 136 1.71 -19.87 -15.57
CA LYS A 136 2.49 -19.43 -16.74
C LYS A 136 2.73 -17.92 -16.72
N TYR A 137 1.78 -17.16 -16.23
CA TYR A 137 1.82 -15.69 -16.20
C TYR A 137 1.71 -15.08 -14.79
N ILE A 138 1.31 -15.84 -13.76
CA ILE A 138 1.33 -15.41 -12.37
C ILE A 138 2.53 -16.02 -11.64
N LYS A 139 3.34 -15.17 -10.99
CA LYS A 139 4.47 -15.61 -10.15
C LYS A 139 4.34 -15.05 -8.75
N VAL A 140 4.85 -15.79 -7.75
CA VAL A 140 4.95 -15.31 -6.36
C VAL A 140 6.42 -15.12 -6.01
N LEU A 141 6.81 -13.91 -5.65
CA LEU A 141 8.17 -13.58 -5.23
C LEU A 141 8.19 -13.10 -3.79
N PHE A 142 9.10 -13.64 -3.00
CA PHE A 142 9.31 -13.25 -1.60
C PHE A 142 10.53 -12.35 -1.45
N GLY A 143 10.48 -11.41 -0.50
CA GLY A 143 11.59 -10.51 -0.22
C GLY A 143 11.84 -9.43 -1.27
N GLN A 144 10.97 -9.29 -2.28
CA GLN A 144 11.14 -8.39 -3.42
C GLN A 144 10.01 -7.35 -3.55
N THR A 145 9.23 -7.12 -2.49
CA THR A 145 8.02 -6.28 -2.56
C THR A 145 8.29 -4.90 -3.15
N GLN A 146 9.33 -4.22 -2.68
CA GLN A 146 9.66 -2.87 -3.14
C GLN A 146 10.12 -2.85 -4.61
N SER A 147 10.93 -3.83 -5.02
CA SER A 147 11.38 -3.95 -6.42
C SER A 147 10.22 -4.30 -7.35
N ILE A 148 9.30 -5.18 -6.93
CA ILE A 148 8.07 -5.49 -7.69
C ILE A 148 7.26 -4.20 -7.89
N ILE A 149 7.01 -3.45 -6.82
CA ILE A 149 6.27 -2.19 -6.90
C ILE A 149 6.99 -1.21 -7.82
N ARG A 150 8.30 -0.99 -7.61
CA ARG A 150 9.10 0.00 -8.33
C ARG A 150 9.12 -0.22 -9.85
N HIS A 151 9.15 -1.49 -10.29
CA HIS A 151 9.27 -1.86 -11.70
C HIS A 151 7.95 -2.21 -12.37
N ALA A 152 6.83 -2.14 -11.65
CA ALA A 152 5.50 -2.40 -12.20
C ALA A 152 4.95 -1.22 -13.03
N GLU A 153 4.23 -1.56 -14.09
CA GLU A 153 3.47 -0.58 -14.89
C GLU A 153 2.27 -0.03 -14.10
N ALA A 154 1.65 -0.90 -13.29
CA ALA A 154 0.59 -0.58 -12.34
C ALA A 154 0.47 -1.67 -11.26
N GLY A 155 -0.31 -1.43 -10.20
CA GLY A 155 -0.51 -2.42 -9.15
C GLY A 155 -1.91 -2.48 -8.58
N VAL A 156 -2.32 -3.69 -8.19
CA VAL A 156 -3.48 -3.95 -7.33
C VAL A 156 -2.97 -4.19 -5.91
N ILE A 157 -3.24 -3.25 -5.02
CA ILE A 157 -2.63 -3.18 -3.70
C ILE A 157 -3.67 -3.37 -2.61
N ASN A 158 -3.49 -4.35 -1.73
CA ASN A 158 -4.34 -4.46 -0.55
C ASN A 158 -4.12 -3.26 0.39
N SER A 159 -5.21 -2.73 0.95
CA SER A 159 -5.18 -1.56 1.82
C SER A 159 -4.23 -1.72 3.01
N GLY A 160 -3.34 -0.75 3.19
CA GLY A 160 -2.36 -0.73 4.28
C GLY A 160 -1.24 0.26 4.02
N THR A 161 -0.12 0.06 4.69
CA THR A 161 1.10 0.87 4.48
C THR A 161 1.66 0.69 3.06
N ALA A 162 1.43 -0.47 2.45
CA ALA A 162 1.88 -0.78 1.10
C ALA A 162 1.33 0.21 0.04
N SER A 163 0.09 0.69 0.19
CA SER A 163 -0.47 1.68 -0.74
C SER A 163 0.26 3.03 -0.68
N LEU A 164 0.72 3.43 0.50
CA LEU A 164 1.54 4.63 0.65
C LEU A 164 2.93 4.42 0.08
N GLU A 165 3.53 3.26 0.31
CA GLU A 165 4.82 2.87 -0.25
C GLU A 165 4.77 2.85 -1.78
N THR A 166 3.70 2.29 -2.37
CA THR A 166 3.47 2.27 -3.82
C THR A 166 3.39 3.69 -4.40
N ALA A 167 2.70 4.60 -3.72
CA ALA A 167 2.65 6.00 -4.13
C ALA A 167 4.04 6.67 -4.09
N LEU A 168 4.86 6.37 -3.07
CA LEU A 168 6.22 6.90 -2.95
C LEU A 168 7.19 6.36 -4.02
N PHE A 169 6.94 5.16 -4.56
CA PHE A 169 7.64 4.62 -5.73
C PHE A 169 7.11 5.15 -7.07
N ASN A 170 6.09 6.00 -7.07
CA ASN A 170 5.42 6.54 -8.27
C ASN A 170 4.81 5.45 -9.16
N THR A 171 4.34 4.36 -8.58
CA THR A 171 3.69 3.28 -9.32
C THR A 171 2.17 3.48 -9.29
N PRO A 172 1.51 3.62 -10.45
CA PRO A 172 0.06 3.73 -10.51
C PRO A 172 -0.62 2.55 -9.83
N GLN A 173 -1.67 2.81 -9.05
CA GLN A 173 -2.31 1.77 -8.26
C GLN A 173 -3.80 1.91 -8.15
N VAL A 174 -4.45 0.79 -7.90
CA VAL A 174 -5.78 0.69 -7.32
C VAL A 174 -5.68 -0.04 -5.99
N VAL A 175 -6.40 0.43 -4.99
CA VAL A 175 -6.43 -0.23 -3.68
C VAL A 175 -7.67 -1.11 -3.60
N GLY A 176 -7.46 -2.39 -3.25
CA GLY A 176 -8.51 -3.35 -2.94
C GLY A 176 -8.53 -3.68 -1.45
N TYR A 177 -9.73 -3.88 -0.92
CA TYR A 177 -9.88 -4.33 0.46
C TYR A 177 -11.12 -5.21 0.62
N ILE A 178 -10.88 -6.48 0.93
CA ILE A 178 -11.93 -7.44 1.24
C ILE A 178 -11.67 -8.01 2.64
N THR A 179 -12.67 -8.02 3.48
CA THR A 179 -12.61 -8.61 4.82
C THR A 179 -13.88 -9.38 5.13
N ASN A 180 -13.88 -10.13 6.22
CA ASN A 180 -15.06 -10.85 6.66
C ASN A 180 -16.28 -9.90 6.77
N PRO A 181 -17.45 -10.25 6.21
CA PRO A 181 -18.65 -9.39 6.19
C PRO A 181 -19.08 -8.87 7.56
N VAL A 182 -18.97 -9.69 8.60
CA VAL A 182 -19.29 -9.28 9.98
C VAL A 182 -18.32 -8.21 10.47
N THR A 183 -17.02 -8.42 10.22
CA THR A 183 -15.96 -7.44 10.56
C THR A 183 -16.18 -6.14 9.83
N TYR A 184 -16.52 -6.20 8.54
CA TYR A 184 -16.83 -5.02 7.74
C TYR A 184 -18.04 -4.27 8.26
N TRP A 185 -19.14 -4.97 8.57
CA TRP A 185 -20.35 -4.36 9.09
C TRP A 185 -20.09 -3.61 10.42
N ILE A 186 -19.31 -4.22 11.33
CA ILE A 186 -18.90 -3.59 12.58
C ILE A 186 -18.00 -2.39 12.31
N ALA A 187 -16.99 -2.56 11.46
CA ALA A 187 -16.04 -1.49 11.12
C ALA A 187 -16.75 -0.27 10.51
N ARG A 188 -17.69 -0.47 9.60
CA ARG A 188 -18.48 0.59 8.98
C ARG A 188 -19.27 1.45 9.97
N LYS A 189 -19.67 0.89 11.11
CA LYS A 189 -20.36 1.64 12.18
C LYS A 189 -19.42 2.41 13.09
N ILE A 190 -18.18 1.97 13.23
CA ILE A 190 -17.21 2.51 14.20
C ILE A 190 -16.21 3.45 13.54
N VAL A 191 -15.82 3.13 12.30
CA VAL A 191 -14.77 3.82 11.57
C VAL A 191 -15.37 5.02 10.85
N LYS A 192 -14.95 6.23 11.24
CA LYS A 192 -15.41 7.51 10.69
C LYS A 192 -14.41 8.14 9.71
N ILE A 193 -13.57 7.32 9.07
CA ILE A 193 -12.60 7.83 8.09
C ILE A 193 -13.22 7.89 6.71
N LYS A 194 -12.87 8.93 5.96
CA LYS A 194 -13.34 9.18 4.59
C LYS A 194 -12.71 8.23 3.57
N TYR A 195 -11.46 7.83 3.82
CA TYR A 195 -10.66 6.95 2.96
C TYR A 195 -10.03 5.82 3.78
N ILE A 196 -9.81 4.66 3.17
CA ILE A 196 -9.16 3.52 3.84
C ILE A 196 -7.65 3.51 3.64
N SER A 197 -7.13 4.15 2.60
CA SER A 197 -5.70 4.24 2.31
C SER A 197 -5.07 5.51 2.89
N LEU A 198 -3.84 5.36 3.37
CA LEU A 198 -3.11 6.45 3.99
C LEU A 198 -2.82 7.59 3.00
N GLY A 199 -2.55 7.28 1.74
CA GLY A 199 -2.26 8.30 0.73
C GLY A 199 -3.45 9.25 0.54
N ASN A 200 -4.66 8.71 0.34
CA ASN A 200 -5.87 9.53 0.19
C ASN A 200 -6.21 10.33 1.46
N LEU A 201 -5.96 9.76 2.66
CA LEU A 201 -6.11 10.48 3.92
C LEU A 201 -5.12 11.65 4.05
N ILE A 202 -3.88 11.49 3.58
CA ILE A 202 -2.84 12.52 3.67
C ILE A 202 -3.21 13.75 2.83
N ILE A 203 -3.76 13.54 1.63
CA ILE A 203 -4.12 14.64 0.71
C ILE A 203 -5.60 15.04 0.80
N ASP A 204 -6.38 14.37 1.67
CA ASP A 204 -7.84 14.52 1.86
C ASP A 204 -8.65 14.53 0.55
N ARG A 205 -8.21 13.76 -0.44
CA ARG A 205 -8.90 13.53 -1.70
C ARG A 205 -8.60 12.15 -2.28
N LEU A 206 -9.40 11.75 -3.29
CA LEU A 206 -9.25 10.46 -3.97
C LEU A 206 -8.14 10.55 -5.04
N GLY A 207 -6.87 10.44 -4.63
CA GLY A 207 -5.73 10.38 -5.55
C GLY A 207 -5.67 9.08 -6.36
N PHE A 208 -6.08 7.98 -5.74
CA PHE A 208 -6.25 6.66 -6.38
C PHE A 208 -7.49 5.96 -5.85
N LYS A 209 -8.13 5.12 -6.68
CA LYS A 209 -9.39 4.45 -6.33
C LYS A 209 -9.19 3.41 -5.23
N GLU A 210 -10.24 3.28 -4.41
CA GLU A 210 -10.36 2.30 -3.34
C GLU A 210 -11.62 1.47 -3.61
N PHE A 211 -11.45 0.17 -3.88
CA PHE A 211 -12.55 -0.77 -4.02
C PHE A 211 -12.69 -1.59 -2.75
N ILE A 212 -13.87 -1.57 -2.14
CA ILE A 212 -14.12 -2.16 -0.83
C ILE A 212 -15.21 -3.21 -0.95
N GLN A 213 -14.96 -4.41 -0.40
CA GLN A 213 -15.91 -5.52 -0.41
C GLN A 213 -16.38 -5.86 -1.83
N ASP A 214 -17.68 -5.78 -2.11
CA ASP A 214 -18.29 -6.15 -3.38
C ASP A 214 -17.83 -5.29 -4.56
N GLU A 215 -17.37 -4.07 -4.29
CA GLU A 215 -16.76 -3.21 -5.30
C GLU A 215 -15.37 -3.71 -5.72
N CYS A 216 -14.69 -4.48 -4.84
CA CYS A 216 -13.40 -5.08 -5.12
C CYS A 216 -13.60 -6.42 -5.85
N ASN A 217 -13.89 -6.35 -7.12
CA ASN A 217 -14.07 -7.49 -7.99
C ASN A 217 -13.15 -7.42 -9.23
N SER A 218 -12.98 -8.52 -9.92
CA SER A 218 -12.03 -8.63 -11.02
C SER A 218 -12.34 -7.67 -12.18
N GLU A 219 -13.62 -7.43 -12.49
CA GLU A 219 -14.06 -6.51 -13.56
C GLU A 219 -13.67 -5.06 -13.25
N ALA A 220 -13.93 -4.61 -12.02
CA ALA A 220 -13.58 -3.27 -11.56
C ALA A 220 -12.06 -3.06 -11.57
N LEU A 221 -11.29 -4.07 -11.14
CA LEU A 221 -9.83 -4.05 -11.17
C LEU A 221 -9.29 -4.00 -12.60
N VAL A 222 -9.81 -4.83 -13.52
CA VAL A 222 -9.43 -4.80 -14.95
C VAL A 222 -9.69 -3.43 -15.55
N LYS A 223 -10.87 -2.87 -15.32
CA LYS A 223 -11.22 -1.54 -15.84
C LYS A 223 -10.27 -0.47 -15.34
N GLU A 224 -9.97 -0.45 -14.04
CA GLU A 224 -9.11 0.60 -13.46
C GLU A 224 -7.64 0.43 -13.86
N ILE A 225 -7.10 -0.78 -13.84
CA ILE A 225 -5.71 -1.02 -14.23
C ILE A 225 -5.50 -0.67 -15.72
N ARG A 226 -6.44 -1.00 -16.58
CA ARG A 226 -6.39 -0.57 -17.98
C ARG A 226 -6.42 0.94 -18.12
N GLU A 227 -7.30 1.61 -17.40
CA GLU A 227 -7.37 3.08 -17.38
C GLU A 227 -6.03 3.71 -16.94
N LEU A 228 -5.35 3.12 -15.96
CA LEU A 228 -4.05 3.61 -15.48
C LEU A 228 -2.90 3.35 -16.47
N ILE A 229 -3.00 2.33 -17.30
CA ILE A 229 -1.99 1.98 -18.31
C ILE A 229 -2.25 2.72 -19.63
N GLU A 230 -3.52 2.74 -20.08
CA GLU A 230 -3.91 3.22 -21.41
C GLU A 230 -4.17 4.74 -21.45
N ASN A 231 -4.55 5.38 -20.32
CA ASN A 231 -4.90 6.79 -20.24
C ASN A 231 -3.78 7.60 -19.57
N GLU A 232 -2.94 8.25 -20.38
CA GLU A 232 -1.82 9.07 -19.91
C GLU A 232 -2.26 10.24 -19.03
N THR A 233 -3.40 10.87 -19.32
CA THR A 233 -3.94 11.98 -18.50
C THR A 233 -4.30 11.49 -17.10
N ARG A 234 -4.96 10.34 -16.99
CA ARG A 234 -5.32 9.74 -15.70
C ARG A 234 -4.08 9.33 -14.91
N ARG A 235 -3.09 8.73 -15.60
CA ARG A 235 -1.79 8.37 -15.00
C ARG A 235 -1.06 9.60 -14.48
N SER A 236 -0.93 10.65 -15.29
CA SER A 236 -0.25 11.89 -14.92
C SER A 236 -0.92 12.58 -13.73
N GLN A 237 -2.25 12.59 -13.67
CA GLN A 237 -2.98 13.14 -12.51
C GLN A 237 -2.67 12.35 -11.24
N MET A 238 -2.64 11.03 -11.29
CA MET A 238 -2.27 10.19 -10.14
C MET A 238 -0.84 10.45 -9.66
N LEU A 239 0.10 10.62 -10.59
CA LEU A 239 1.49 10.94 -10.24
C LEU A 239 1.62 12.34 -9.61
N ALA A 240 0.81 13.30 -10.04
CA ALA A 240 0.72 14.62 -9.39
C ALA A 240 0.18 14.48 -7.96
N ASP A 241 -0.86 13.68 -7.74
CA ASP A 241 -1.38 13.37 -6.40
C ASP A 241 -0.31 12.68 -5.52
N TYR A 242 0.55 11.83 -6.09
CA TYR A 242 1.66 11.21 -5.36
C TYR A 242 2.74 12.22 -4.97
N ALA A 243 3.01 13.20 -5.83
CA ALA A 243 3.91 14.31 -5.48
C ALA A 243 3.36 15.11 -4.28
N ASP A 244 2.05 15.36 -4.25
CA ASP A 244 1.41 16.02 -3.11
C ASP A 244 1.47 15.16 -1.83
N ILE A 245 1.27 13.84 -1.92
CA ILE A 245 1.46 12.92 -0.79
C ILE A 245 2.89 13.02 -0.26
N ARG A 246 3.89 12.95 -1.15
CA ARG A 246 5.30 13.03 -0.77
C ARG A 246 5.64 14.36 -0.10
N ASN A 247 5.17 15.47 -0.68
CA ASN A 247 5.36 16.82 -0.14
C ASN A 247 4.73 16.96 1.26
N ALA A 248 3.54 16.44 1.47
CA ALA A 248 2.84 16.48 2.77
C ALA A 248 3.57 15.66 3.86
N LEU A 249 4.21 14.56 3.49
CA LEU A 249 4.99 13.72 4.41
C LEU A 249 6.32 14.36 4.81
N GLY A 250 6.85 15.27 3.99
CA GLY A 250 8.13 15.96 4.20
C GLY A 250 9.30 15.30 3.48
N GLY A 251 10.51 15.78 3.73
CA GLY A 251 11.74 15.30 3.13
C GLY A 251 12.33 14.09 3.84
N SER A 252 13.45 13.58 3.27
CA SER A 252 14.29 12.56 3.90
C SER A 252 14.93 13.05 5.20
N GLY A 253 15.31 12.13 6.10
CA GLY A 253 15.95 12.42 7.38
C GLY A 253 15.00 12.32 8.59
N ALA A 254 13.73 11.99 8.38
CA ALA A 254 12.74 11.84 9.44
C ALA A 254 13.16 10.81 10.49
N SER A 255 13.72 9.68 10.08
CA SER A 255 14.21 8.62 11.00
C SER A 255 15.27 9.14 11.94
N SER A 256 16.27 9.86 11.41
CA SER A 256 17.32 10.47 12.22
C SER A 256 16.79 11.58 13.13
N ALA A 257 15.89 12.42 12.63
CA ALA A 257 15.27 13.49 13.41
C ALA A 257 14.41 12.96 14.56
N VAL A 258 13.65 11.88 14.34
CA VAL A 258 12.88 11.20 15.39
C VAL A 258 13.81 10.60 16.42
N ALA A 259 14.87 9.89 16.01
CA ALA A 259 15.84 9.28 16.93
C ALA A 259 16.53 10.33 17.80
N LYS A 260 16.99 11.45 17.21
CA LYS A 260 17.58 12.56 17.96
C LYS A 260 16.61 13.14 19.00
N ALA A 261 15.38 13.43 18.56
CA ALA A 261 14.38 13.97 19.48
C ALA A 261 14.05 12.99 20.62
N MET A 262 14.00 11.68 20.36
CA MET A 262 13.82 10.67 21.42
C MET A 262 14.99 10.68 22.44
N ILE A 263 16.24 10.80 21.98
CA ILE A 263 17.42 10.86 22.85
C ILE A 263 17.43 12.15 23.68
N GLU A 264 17.01 13.28 23.10
CA GLU A 264 16.91 14.56 23.80
C GLU A 264 15.89 14.51 24.93
N GLU A 265 14.78 13.82 24.75
CA GLU A 265 13.73 13.64 25.78
C GLU A 265 14.12 12.65 26.90
N LEU A 266 15.20 11.89 26.73
CA LEU A 266 15.74 10.97 27.77
C LEU A 266 16.80 11.62 28.66
N LYS A 267 17.22 12.84 28.35
CA LYS A 267 18.17 13.62 29.17
C LYS A 267 17.44 14.47 30.19
#